data_c80639f4d942cf8df094fb2fea7a9604
#
_entry.id   c80639f4d942cf8df094fb2fea7a9604
#
_cell.length_a   1.000
_cell.length_b   1.000
_cell.length_c   1.000
_cell.angle_alpha   90.00
_cell.angle_beta   90.00
_cell.angle_gamma   90.00
#
_symmetry.space_group_name_H-M   'P 1'
#
loop_
_entity.id
_entity.type
_entity.pdbx_description
1 polymer ?
#
loop_
_entity_poly.entity_id
_entity_poly.type
_entity_poly.pdbx_seq_one_letter_code
_entity_poly.pdbx_strand_id
1 'polypeptide(L)'
;MPHLLISGGTRGIGRACAELFARQGYKVSSLSRSGRPDDAIEGVDYYACDIKDFENVASCVNSALEKNGHIDVLISNAGISVTGLAQDMKYRDYRDVMDTNFGGLFNLANAVIPDMVQQKSGVILAVSSMWGQTGASCESLYSASKGAVDSYVKALAKELGPSGIRVNAVSPGATETDMMKCFDEDDRRAICEDTPVGRLGEPSEIAEMLYFLQSDKASFITGQVIGVNGGYLI
;
A
#
# COMPACT_ATOMS: atom_id res chain seq x y z
N MET A 1 19.18 -12.62 2.85
CA MET A 1 17.75 -12.64 3.16
C MET A 1 17.14 -11.45 2.45
N PRO A 2 16.07 -11.59 1.69
CA PRO A 2 15.43 -10.47 1.02
C PRO A 2 14.85 -9.48 2.05
N HIS A 3 14.69 -8.21 1.64
CA HIS A 3 14.29 -7.11 2.51
C HIS A 3 13.01 -6.44 1.99
N LEU A 4 11.97 -6.43 2.82
CA LEU A 4 10.74 -5.68 2.62
C LEU A 4 10.80 -4.33 3.34
N LEU A 5 10.54 -3.24 2.64
CA LEU A 5 10.16 -1.96 3.22
C LEU A 5 8.64 -1.76 3.04
N ILE A 6 7.92 -1.51 4.14
CA ILE A 6 6.47 -1.32 4.09
C ILE A 6 6.03 -0.07 4.84
N SER A 7 5.13 0.73 4.27
CA SER A 7 4.46 1.81 4.99
C SER A 7 3.13 1.35 5.60
N GLY A 8 2.87 1.76 6.85
CA GLY A 8 1.64 1.39 7.56
C GLY A 8 1.58 -0.07 8.00
N GLY A 9 2.72 -0.69 8.32
CA GLY A 9 2.81 -2.10 8.72
C GLY A 9 2.40 -2.42 10.16
N THR A 10 1.75 -1.50 10.87
CA THR A 10 1.36 -1.68 12.28
C THR A 10 -0.08 -2.19 12.48
N ARG A 11 -0.93 -2.13 11.45
CA ARG A 11 -2.34 -2.57 11.51
C ARG A 11 -2.89 -2.95 10.14
N GLY A 12 -4.04 -3.62 10.12
CA GLY A 12 -4.80 -3.96 8.90
C GLY A 12 -3.97 -4.71 7.86
N ILE A 13 -4.11 -4.35 6.59
CA ILE A 13 -3.42 -4.98 5.46
C ILE A 13 -1.90 -4.91 5.63
N GLY A 14 -1.38 -3.75 6.05
CA GLY A 14 0.06 -3.58 6.23
C GLY A 14 0.64 -4.50 7.30
N ARG A 15 -0.07 -4.71 8.41
CA ARG A 15 0.33 -5.66 9.44
C ARG A 15 0.32 -7.10 8.93
N ALA A 16 -0.74 -7.49 8.23
CA ALA A 16 -0.83 -8.82 7.62
C ALA A 16 0.33 -9.07 6.64
N CYS A 17 0.72 -8.06 5.84
CA CYS A 17 1.91 -8.15 5.00
C CYS A 17 3.19 -8.31 5.83
N ALA A 18 3.40 -7.48 6.85
CA ALA A 18 4.60 -7.55 7.68
C ALA A 18 4.75 -8.91 8.35
N GLU A 19 3.65 -9.48 8.89
CA GLU A 19 3.61 -10.82 9.49
C GLU A 19 3.90 -11.92 8.46
N LEU A 20 3.27 -11.86 7.29
CA LEU A 20 3.46 -12.86 6.23
C LEU A 20 4.92 -12.86 5.76
N PHE A 21 5.46 -11.70 5.41
CA PHE A 21 6.83 -11.60 4.90
C PHE A 21 7.87 -12.00 5.95
N ALA A 22 7.69 -11.62 7.22
CA ALA A 22 8.57 -12.05 8.31
C ALA A 22 8.56 -13.57 8.46
N ARG A 23 7.38 -14.23 8.43
CA ARG A 23 7.25 -15.69 8.46
C ARG A 23 7.92 -16.37 7.26
N GLN A 24 7.98 -15.69 6.12
CA GLN A 24 8.63 -16.18 4.89
C GLN A 24 10.15 -15.87 4.85
N GLY A 25 10.72 -15.39 5.95
CA GLY A 25 12.15 -15.19 6.11
C GLY A 25 12.69 -13.87 5.53
N TYR A 26 11.83 -12.87 5.30
CA TYR A 26 12.27 -11.54 4.94
C TYR A 26 12.73 -10.76 6.17
N LYS A 27 13.74 -9.91 6.01
CA LYS A 27 13.92 -8.76 6.88
C LYS A 27 12.80 -7.77 6.57
N VAL A 28 12.14 -7.24 7.58
CA VAL A 28 11.00 -6.33 7.39
C VAL A 28 11.26 -5.02 8.09
N SER A 29 11.23 -3.92 7.33
CA SER A 29 11.29 -2.54 7.82
C SER A 29 9.92 -1.89 7.66
N SER A 30 9.27 -1.58 8.79
CA SER A 30 7.94 -0.99 8.84
C SER A 30 8.00 0.49 9.19
N LEU A 31 7.47 1.33 8.33
CA LEU A 31 7.36 2.78 8.51
C LEU A 31 5.96 3.16 8.97
N SER A 32 5.85 3.86 10.09
CA SER A 32 4.57 4.41 10.59
C SER A 32 4.82 5.63 11.48
N ARG A 33 3.82 6.51 11.59
CA ARG A 33 3.92 7.72 12.43
C ARG A 33 4.17 7.41 13.90
N SER A 34 3.59 6.34 14.41
CA SER A 34 3.76 5.91 15.82
C SER A 34 5.05 5.13 16.07
N GLY A 35 5.78 4.73 15.01
CA GLY A 35 6.93 3.84 15.16
C GLY A 35 6.52 2.45 15.63
N ARG A 36 7.24 1.92 16.64
CA ARG A 36 7.02 0.56 17.18
C ARG A 36 5.72 0.49 17.99
N PRO A 37 4.77 -0.40 17.63
CA PRO A 37 3.55 -0.63 18.42
C PRO A 37 3.85 -1.49 19.66
N ASP A 38 2.93 -1.48 20.66
CA ASP A 38 3.07 -2.29 21.87
C ASP A 38 3.03 -3.79 21.56
N ASP A 39 2.23 -4.20 20.59
CA ASP A 39 2.08 -5.57 20.08
C ASP A 39 2.96 -5.83 18.85
N ALA A 40 4.20 -5.35 18.87
CA ALA A 40 5.14 -5.44 17.76
C ALA A 40 5.41 -6.89 17.35
N ILE A 41 5.50 -7.11 16.04
CA ILE A 41 5.85 -8.41 15.46
C ILE A 41 7.34 -8.66 15.69
N GLU A 42 7.68 -9.87 16.14
CA GLU A 42 9.07 -10.27 16.31
C GLU A 42 9.82 -10.29 14.96
N GLY A 43 11.03 -9.78 14.95
CA GLY A 43 11.86 -9.71 13.73
C GLY A 43 11.50 -8.58 12.77
N VAL A 44 10.54 -7.71 13.11
CA VAL A 44 10.21 -6.51 12.34
C VAL A 44 10.88 -5.28 12.94
N ASP A 45 11.57 -4.51 12.10
CA ASP A 45 12.15 -3.22 12.46
C ASP A 45 11.13 -2.10 12.22
N TYR A 46 10.90 -1.28 13.23
CA TYR A 46 9.93 -0.19 13.17
C TYR A 46 10.61 1.17 13.18
N TYR A 47 10.21 2.04 12.27
CA TYR A 47 10.72 3.40 12.13
C TYR A 47 9.57 4.40 12.30
N ALA A 48 9.75 5.40 13.15
CA ALA A 48 8.83 6.53 13.25
C ALA A 48 9.00 7.43 12.02
N CYS A 49 8.02 7.40 11.13
CA CYS A 49 8.09 8.07 9.83
C CYS A 49 6.72 8.64 9.42
N ASP A 50 6.66 9.93 9.16
CA ASP A 50 5.54 10.53 8.42
C ASP A 50 5.86 10.46 6.92
N ILE A 51 5.15 9.61 6.19
CA ILE A 51 5.38 9.42 4.75
C ILE A 51 5.06 10.65 3.90
N LYS A 52 4.40 11.67 4.45
CA LYS A 52 4.18 12.97 3.80
C LYS A 52 5.47 13.82 3.75
N ASP A 53 6.38 13.57 4.67
CA ASP A 53 7.64 14.29 4.79
C ASP A 53 8.75 13.59 3.99
N PHE A 54 9.16 14.23 2.89
CA PHE A 54 10.15 13.68 1.96
C PHE A 54 11.51 13.39 2.64
N GLU A 55 11.99 14.33 3.46
CA GLU A 55 13.29 14.20 4.15
C GLU A 55 13.23 13.13 5.24
N ASN A 56 12.10 13.04 5.96
CA ASN A 56 11.90 12.01 6.97
C ASN A 56 11.86 10.61 6.33
N VAL A 57 11.18 10.47 5.17
CA VAL A 57 11.18 9.20 4.41
C VAL A 57 12.60 8.83 3.97
N ALA A 58 13.33 9.77 3.38
CA ALA A 58 14.70 9.53 2.92
C ALA A 58 15.61 9.06 4.08
N SER A 59 15.52 9.71 5.25
CA SER A 59 16.27 9.34 6.45
C SER A 59 15.93 7.93 6.95
N CYS A 60 14.63 7.59 7.01
CA CYS A 60 14.19 6.28 7.47
C CYS A 60 14.59 5.16 6.48
N VAL A 61 14.50 5.42 5.18
CA VAL A 61 14.93 4.47 4.13
C VAL A 61 16.44 4.23 4.21
N ASN A 62 17.24 5.28 4.37
CA ASN A 62 18.69 5.14 4.55
C ASN A 62 19.02 4.30 5.80
N SER A 63 18.36 4.55 6.92
CA SER A 63 18.54 3.75 8.14
C SER A 63 18.16 2.28 7.94
N ALA A 64 17.12 2.00 7.15
CA ALA A 64 16.72 0.63 6.81
C ALA A 64 17.75 -0.06 5.90
N LEU A 65 18.30 0.65 4.91
CA LEU A 65 19.38 0.18 4.02
C LEU A 65 20.65 -0.13 4.80
N GLU A 66 21.07 0.77 5.70
CA GLU A 66 22.25 0.58 6.55
C GLU A 66 22.13 -0.65 7.44
N LYS A 67 20.93 -0.88 8.02
CA LYS A 67 20.69 -1.99 8.93
C LYS A 67 20.52 -3.32 8.22
N ASN A 68 19.74 -3.35 7.15
CA ASN A 68 19.23 -4.57 6.55
C ASN A 68 19.79 -4.86 5.15
N GLY A 69 20.53 -3.92 4.56
CA GLY A 69 21.01 -4.01 3.18
C GLY A 69 19.94 -3.57 2.17
N HIS A 70 20.11 -3.96 0.91
CA HIS A 70 19.25 -3.58 -0.21
C HIS A 70 17.77 -3.84 0.06
N ILE A 71 16.90 -3.00 -0.50
CA ILE A 71 15.45 -3.18 -0.46
C ILE A 71 15.01 -3.92 -1.72
N ASP A 72 14.61 -5.17 -1.55
CA ASP A 72 14.11 -6.02 -2.65
C ASP A 72 12.66 -5.71 -2.99
N VAL A 73 11.86 -5.37 -1.97
CA VAL A 73 10.42 -5.12 -2.11
C VAL A 73 10.04 -3.85 -1.35
N LEU A 74 9.35 -2.94 -2.05
CA LEU A 74 8.61 -1.83 -1.43
C LEU A 74 7.11 -2.13 -1.47
N ILE A 75 6.42 -2.03 -0.32
CA ILE A 75 4.96 -1.99 -0.26
C ILE A 75 4.51 -0.63 0.28
N SER A 76 3.94 0.20 -0.59
CA SER A 76 3.26 1.45 -0.20
C SER A 76 1.81 1.14 0.15
N ASN A 77 1.54 1.00 1.46
CA ASN A 77 0.22 0.63 1.97
C ASN A 77 -0.45 1.74 2.78
N ALA A 78 0.30 2.57 3.49
CA ALA A 78 -0.28 3.61 4.33
C ALA A 78 -1.23 4.52 3.54
N GLY A 79 -2.42 4.74 4.07
CA GLY A 79 -3.44 5.57 3.45
C GLY A 79 -4.51 5.98 4.45
N ILE A 80 -5.25 7.02 4.08
CA ILE A 80 -6.40 7.55 4.83
C ILE A 80 -7.55 7.83 3.86
N SER A 81 -8.77 7.81 4.38
CA SER A 81 -9.95 8.34 3.71
C SER A 81 -10.61 9.42 4.56
N VAL A 82 -11.28 10.35 3.89
CA VAL A 82 -12.18 11.35 4.48
C VAL A 82 -13.48 11.28 3.70
N THR A 83 -14.54 10.84 4.37
CA THR A 83 -15.87 10.66 3.77
C THR A 83 -16.70 11.94 3.89
N GLY A 84 -17.40 12.31 2.82
CA GLY A 84 -18.30 13.45 2.77
C GLY A 84 -18.59 13.94 1.35
N LEU A 85 -19.58 14.82 1.19
CA LEU A 85 -19.90 15.40 -0.11
C LEU A 85 -18.76 16.31 -0.60
N ALA A 86 -18.49 16.30 -1.90
CA ALA A 86 -17.39 17.05 -2.50
C ALA A 86 -17.43 18.56 -2.18
N GLN A 87 -18.62 19.16 -2.08
CA GLN A 87 -18.81 20.56 -1.74
C GLN A 87 -18.47 20.91 -0.30
N ASP A 88 -18.45 19.92 0.62
CA ASP A 88 -18.20 20.11 2.04
C ASP A 88 -16.72 19.83 2.39
N MET A 89 -15.94 19.30 1.45
CA MET A 89 -14.52 19.02 1.61
C MET A 89 -13.71 20.30 1.75
N LYS A 90 -12.82 20.33 2.73
CA LYS A 90 -11.91 21.45 2.98
C LYS A 90 -10.58 21.21 2.23
N TYR A 91 -9.89 22.30 1.93
CA TYR A 91 -8.55 22.22 1.33
C TYR A 91 -7.57 21.41 2.17
N ARG A 92 -7.73 21.41 3.50
CA ARG A 92 -6.95 20.56 4.40
C ARG A 92 -7.21 19.07 4.13
N ASP A 93 -8.46 18.67 3.96
CA ASP A 93 -8.82 17.27 3.71
C ASP A 93 -8.20 16.78 2.39
N TYR A 94 -8.26 17.64 1.35
CA TYR A 94 -7.58 17.40 0.09
C TYR A 94 -6.07 17.17 0.30
N ARG A 95 -5.38 18.08 1.01
CA ARG A 95 -3.95 17.95 1.27
C ARG A 95 -3.64 16.68 2.05
N ASP A 96 -4.36 16.43 3.13
CA ASP A 96 -4.09 15.27 3.99
C ASP A 96 -4.27 13.95 3.21
N VAL A 97 -5.32 13.81 2.40
CA VAL A 97 -5.58 12.61 1.59
C VAL A 97 -4.55 12.46 0.48
N MET A 98 -4.31 13.51 -0.32
CA MET A 98 -3.39 13.44 -1.45
C MET A 98 -1.94 13.26 -1.00
N ASP A 99 -1.50 14.03 -0.01
CA ASP A 99 -0.12 13.98 0.48
C ASP A 99 0.18 12.63 1.18
N THR A 100 -0.84 12.00 1.82
CA THR A 100 -0.66 10.69 2.43
C THR A 100 -0.70 9.58 1.38
N ASN A 101 -1.77 9.50 0.58
CA ASN A 101 -2.04 8.32 -0.26
C ASN A 101 -1.16 8.28 -1.51
N PHE A 102 -1.01 9.41 -2.20
CA PHE A 102 -0.19 9.52 -3.39
C PHE A 102 1.20 10.10 -3.09
N GLY A 103 1.28 11.20 -2.34
CA GLY A 103 2.55 11.81 -1.95
C GLY A 103 3.45 10.83 -1.19
N GLY A 104 2.87 10.03 -0.29
CA GLY A 104 3.61 8.99 0.43
C GLY A 104 4.21 7.92 -0.50
N LEU A 105 3.45 7.45 -1.51
CA LEU A 105 3.98 6.53 -2.52
C LEU A 105 5.12 7.18 -3.33
N PHE A 106 4.94 8.43 -3.75
CA PHE A 106 5.96 9.20 -4.47
C PHE A 106 7.25 9.31 -3.65
N ASN A 107 7.16 9.70 -2.38
CA ASN A 107 8.32 9.86 -1.50
C ASN A 107 9.06 8.53 -1.29
N LEU A 108 8.32 7.45 -1.02
CA LEU A 108 8.88 6.11 -0.83
C LEU A 108 9.55 5.60 -2.11
N ALA A 109 8.88 5.74 -3.26
CA ALA A 109 9.43 5.32 -4.54
C ALA A 109 10.73 6.06 -4.86
N ASN A 110 10.75 7.40 -4.71
CA ASN A 110 11.96 8.20 -4.91
C ASN A 110 13.13 7.75 -4.03
N ALA A 111 12.86 7.37 -2.78
CA ALA A 111 13.91 6.97 -1.85
C ALA A 111 14.48 5.58 -2.16
N VAL A 112 13.69 4.63 -2.71
CA VAL A 112 14.16 3.25 -2.96
C VAL A 112 14.62 3.00 -4.39
N ILE A 113 14.10 3.73 -5.38
CA ILE A 113 14.44 3.53 -6.81
C ILE A 113 15.95 3.58 -7.09
N PRO A 114 16.75 4.52 -6.53
CA PRO A 114 18.18 4.55 -6.79
C PRO A 114 18.89 3.25 -6.39
N ASP A 115 18.55 2.66 -5.24
CA ASP A 115 19.12 1.38 -4.80
C ASP A 115 18.68 0.25 -5.73
N MET A 116 17.38 0.12 -6.05
CA MET A 116 16.86 -0.92 -6.95
C MET A 116 17.46 -0.82 -8.36
N VAL A 117 17.64 0.39 -8.90
CA VAL A 117 18.28 0.59 -10.22
C VAL A 117 19.74 0.16 -10.20
N GLN A 118 20.47 0.45 -9.13
CA GLN A 118 21.86 0.01 -8.95
C GLN A 118 21.96 -1.52 -8.90
N GLN A 119 21.01 -2.18 -8.23
CA GLN A 119 20.92 -3.65 -8.14
C GLN A 119 20.38 -4.30 -9.42
N LYS A 120 19.75 -3.54 -10.33
CA LYS A 120 19.00 -4.03 -11.49
C LYS A 120 17.93 -5.04 -11.11
N SER A 121 17.33 -4.86 -9.96
CA SER A 121 16.32 -5.74 -9.39
C SER A 121 15.48 -4.99 -8.38
N GLY A 122 14.19 -5.30 -8.30
CA GLY A 122 13.30 -4.75 -7.30
C GLY A 122 11.83 -4.94 -7.65
N VAL A 123 10.99 -4.86 -6.64
CA VAL A 123 9.54 -4.89 -6.80
C VAL A 123 8.89 -3.78 -5.99
N ILE A 124 8.15 -2.92 -6.66
CA ILE A 124 7.34 -1.86 -6.03
C ILE A 124 5.87 -2.25 -6.12
N LEU A 125 5.22 -2.34 -4.97
CA LEU A 125 3.81 -2.67 -4.85
C LEU A 125 3.06 -1.55 -4.13
N ALA A 126 1.91 -1.16 -4.67
CA ALA A 126 1.05 -0.17 -4.05
C ALA A 126 -0.30 -0.79 -3.66
N VAL A 127 -0.84 -0.39 -2.50
CA VAL A 127 -2.21 -0.70 -2.14
C VAL A 127 -3.10 0.46 -2.61
N SER A 128 -3.79 0.21 -3.72
CA SER A 128 -4.79 1.12 -4.30
C SER A 128 -6.17 0.90 -3.66
N SER A 129 -7.23 0.96 -4.42
CA SER A 129 -8.60 0.66 -4.03
C SER A 129 -9.46 0.46 -5.29
N MET A 130 -10.54 -0.31 -5.18
CA MET A 130 -11.57 -0.37 -6.22
C MET A 130 -12.10 1.04 -6.56
N TRP A 131 -12.14 1.96 -5.61
CA TRP A 131 -12.55 3.35 -5.83
C TRP A 131 -11.54 4.19 -6.62
N GLY A 132 -10.32 3.76 -6.77
CA GLY A 132 -9.35 4.36 -7.70
C GLY A 132 -9.70 4.10 -9.16
N GLN A 133 -10.45 3.03 -9.44
CA GLN A 133 -10.84 2.62 -10.80
C GLN A 133 -12.20 3.19 -11.22
N THR A 134 -13.16 3.29 -10.30
CA THR A 134 -14.54 3.71 -10.62
C THR A 134 -14.96 5.01 -9.97
N GLY A 135 -14.34 5.40 -8.86
CA GLY A 135 -14.85 6.43 -7.97
C GLY A 135 -16.02 5.93 -7.10
N ALA A 136 -16.27 6.65 -6.01
CA ALA A 136 -17.41 6.41 -5.13
C ALA A 136 -18.01 7.72 -4.63
N SER A 137 -19.33 7.73 -4.45
CA SER A 137 -20.03 8.85 -3.82
C SER A 137 -19.52 9.05 -2.39
N CYS A 138 -19.41 10.29 -1.96
CA CYS A 138 -18.84 10.70 -0.67
C CYS A 138 -17.37 10.33 -0.43
N GLU A 139 -16.67 9.79 -1.42
CA GLU A 139 -15.26 9.36 -1.37
C GLU A 139 -14.42 10.02 -2.48
N SER A 140 -14.81 11.20 -2.95
CA SER A 140 -14.22 11.83 -4.14
C SER A 140 -12.72 12.08 -4.03
N LEU A 141 -12.24 12.58 -2.89
CA LEU A 141 -10.80 12.82 -2.65
C LEU A 141 -10.02 11.52 -2.53
N TYR A 142 -10.58 10.53 -1.83
CA TYR A 142 -9.97 9.22 -1.71
C TYR A 142 -9.86 8.54 -3.08
N SER A 143 -10.96 8.50 -3.84
CA SER A 143 -10.99 7.95 -5.21
C SER A 143 -9.96 8.61 -6.12
N ALA A 144 -9.89 9.95 -6.10
CA ALA A 144 -8.90 10.69 -6.88
C ALA A 144 -7.46 10.33 -6.48
N SER A 145 -7.19 10.20 -5.17
CA SER A 145 -5.86 9.82 -4.68
C SER A 145 -5.45 8.41 -5.11
N LYS A 146 -6.40 7.46 -5.11
CA LYS A 146 -6.15 6.07 -5.54
C LYS A 146 -6.05 5.95 -7.06
N GLY A 147 -6.81 6.76 -7.81
CA GLY A 147 -6.64 6.90 -9.27
C GLY A 147 -5.26 7.46 -9.64
N ALA A 148 -4.72 8.40 -8.84
CA ALA A 148 -3.35 8.89 -9.01
C ALA A 148 -2.32 7.77 -8.78
N VAL A 149 -2.49 6.94 -7.74
CA VAL A 149 -1.66 5.75 -7.48
C VAL A 149 -1.68 4.81 -8.68
N ASP A 150 -2.86 4.50 -9.23
CA ASP A 150 -3.03 3.57 -10.36
C ASP A 150 -2.29 4.07 -11.62
N SER A 151 -2.40 5.36 -11.92
CA SER A 151 -1.71 5.96 -13.06
C SER A 151 -0.19 6.01 -12.86
N TYR A 152 0.26 6.32 -11.66
CA TYR A 152 1.68 6.40 -11.31
C TYR A 152 2.36 5.04 -11.40
N VAL A 153 1.73 3.98 -10.88
CA VAL A 153 2.20 2.59 -11.02
C VAL A 153 2.41 2.19 -12.47
N LYS A 154 1.46 2.53 -13.35
CA LYS A 154 1.56 2.24 -14.79
C LYS A 154 2.72 3.01 -15.46
N ALA A 155 2.95 4.25 -15.05
CA ALA A 155 4.05 5.05 -15.57
C ALA A 155 5.41 4.51 -15.10
N LEU A 156 5.58 4.29 -13.78
CA LEU A 156 6.79 3.73 -13.19
C LEU A 156 7.15 2.35 -13.77
N ALA A 157 6.16 1.50 -14.04
CA ALA A 157 6.42 0.19 -14.65
C ALA A 157 7.11 0.30 -16.01
N LYS A 158 6.74 1.31 -16.81
CA LYS A 158 7.38 1.57 -18.12
C LYS A 158 8.78 2.16 -17.98
N GLU A 159 8.98 3.04 -17.01
CA GLU A 159 10.27 3.69 -16.76
C GLU A 159 11.30 2.72 -16.18
N LEU A 160 10.88 1.87 -15.24
CA LEU A 160 11.77 1.02 -14.45
C LEU A 160 11.93 -0.39 -15.01
N GLY A 161 11.03 -0.84 -15.89
CA GLY A 161 11.11 -2.15 -16.54
C GLY A 161 12.47 -2.44 -17.20
N PRO A 162 13.09 -1.50 -17.96
CA PRO A 162 14.43 -1.69 -18.51
C PRO A 162 15.54 -1.90 -17.47
N SER A 163 15.28 -1.50 -16.21
CA SER A 163 16.20 -1.72 -15.08
C SER A 163 15.91 -3.00 -14.30
N GLY A 164 14.98 -3.87 -14.80
CA GLY A 164 14.64 -5.12 -14.13
C GLY A 164 13.71 -4.95 -12.92
N ILE A 165 13.05 -3.80 -12.78
CA ILE A 165 12.16 -3.49 -11.65
C ILE A 165 10.71 -3.64 -12.09
N ARG A 166 9.90 -4.38 -11.32
CA ARG A 166 8.47 -4.52 -11.56
C ARG A 166 7.67 -3.60 -10.63
N VAL A 167 6.62 -3.00 -11.16
CA VAL A 167 5.76 -2.08 -10.40
C VAL A 167 4.30 -2.46 -10.63
N ASN A 168 3.57 -2.81 -9.57
CA ASN A 168 2.16 -3.18 -9.65
C ASN A 168 1.37 -2.58 -8.47
N ALA A 169 0.05 -2.59 -8.59
CA ALA A 169 -0.85 -2.29 -7.49
C ALA A 169 -1.84 -3.43 -7.26
N VAL A 170 -2.27 -3.60 -6.03
CA VAL A 170 -3.52 -4.30 -5.72
C VAL A 170 -4.62 -3.27 -5.47
N SER A 171 -5.84 -3.62 -5.86
CA SER A 171 -7.05 -2.82 -5.71
C SER A 171 -8.03 -3.59 -4.84
N PRO A 172 -7.92 -3.45 -3.50
CA PRO A 172 -8.83 -4.13 -2.59
C PRO A 172 -10.26 -3.62 -2.72
N GLY A 173 -11.21 -4.54 -2.48
CA GLY A 173 -12.57 -4.20 -2.09
C GLY A 173 -12.66 -3.83 -0.61
N ALA A 174 -13.87 -3.81 -0.08
CA ALA A 174 -14.09 -3.61 1.35
C ALA A 174 -13.42 -4.74 2.14
N THR A 175 -12.46 -4.37 2.98
CA THR A 175 -11.58 -5.29 3.73
C THR A 175 -11.70 -5.01 5.21
N GLU A 176 -11.78 -6.06 6.05
CA GLU A 176 -11.94 -5.96 7.50
C GLU A 176 -10.73 -5.29 8.16
N THR A 177 -10.81 -3.98 8.29
CA THR A 177 -9.77 -3.12 8.85
C THR A 177 -10.39 -2.01 9.70
N ASP A 178 -9.55 -1.20 10.34
CA ASP A 178 -10.03 -0.02 11.09
C ASP A 178 -10.84 0.96 10.22
N MET A 179 -10.63 0.98 8.89
CA MET A 179 -11.42 1.81 7.97
C MET A 179 -12.90 1.39 7.95
N MET A 180 -13.22 0.13 8.28
CA MET A 180 -14.60 -0.36 8.32
C MET A 180 -15.33 0.00 9.63
N LYS A 181 -14.64 0.55 10.64
CA LYS A 181 -15.25 0.91 11.94
C LYS A 181 -16.23 2.09 11.86
N CYS A 182 -16.18 2.88 10.80
CA CYS A 182 -17.12 3.98 10.58
C CYS A 182 -18.47 3.52 10.01
N PHE A 183 -18.58 2.28 9.52
CA PHE A 183 -19.78 1.69 8.98
C PHE A 183 -20.52 0.90 10.05
N ASP A 184 -21.83 1.12 10.16
CA ASP A 184 -22.68 0.35 11.05
C ASP A 184 -22.98 -1.07 10.49
N GLU A 185 -23.77 -1.87 11.23
CA GLU A 185 -24.06 -3.25 10.82
C GLU A 185 -24.92 -3.33 9.55
N ASP A 186 -25.80 -2.37 9.31
CA ASP A 186 -26.65 -2.34 8.13
C ASP A 186 -25.82 -1.94 6.89
N ASP A 187 -24.94 -0.93 7.01
CA ASP A 187 -23.99 -0.56 5.96
C ASP A 187 -23.08 -1.75 5.59
N ARG A 188 -22.54 -2.43 6.60
CA ARG A 188 -21.65 -3.59 6.40
C ARG A 188 -22.37 -4.74 5.71
N ARG A 189 -23.64 -4.96 6.08
CA ARG A 189 -24.49 -5.97 5.42
C ARG A 189 -24.72 -5.62 3.96
N ALA A 190 -25.08 -4.38 3.67
CA ALA A 190 -25.28 -3.91 2.29
C ALA A 190 -24.01 -4.08 1.44
N ILE A 191 -22.83 -3.75 1.98
CA ILE A 191 -21.54 -3.97 1.30
C ILE A 191 -21.33 -5.47 1.02
N CYS A 192 -21.64 -6.35 1.97
CA CYS A 192 -21.52 -7.80 1.76
C CYS A 192 -22.50 -8.32 0.71
N GLU A 193 -23.75 -7.82 0.69
CA GLU A 193 -24.77 -8.19 -0.30
C GLU A 193 -24.38 -7.74 -1.72
N ASP A 194 -23.74 -6.57 -1.86
CA ASP A 194 -23.22 -6.06 -3.12
C ASP A 194 -21.92 -6.76 -3.58
N THR A 195 -21.26 -7.48 -2.67
CA THR A 195 -20.05 -8.24 -2.99
C THR A 195 -20.42 -9.66 -3.42
N PRO A 196 -20.13 -10.11 -4.66
CA PRO A 196 -20.50 -11.47 -5.12
C PRO A 196 -20.03 -12.62 -4.23
N VAL A 197 -18.87 -12.47 -3.56
CA VAL A 197 -18.38 -13.47 -2.58
C VAL A 197 -19.17 -13.44 -1.26
N GLY A 198 -20.04 -12.45 -1.04
CA GLY A 198 -20.97 -12.35 0.09
C GLY A 198 -20.34 -11.97 1.43
N ARG A 199 -19.13 -11.43 1.44
CA ARG A 199 -18.42 -11.02 2.66
C ARG A 199 -17.39 -9.93 2.41
N LEU A 200 -16.91 -9.32 3.47
CA LEU A 200 -15.72 -8.49 3.42
C LEU A 200 -14.47 -9.36 3.15
N GLY A 201 -13.47 -8.76 2.54
CA GLY A 201 -12.14 -9.37 2.41
C GLY A 201 -11.39 -9.35 3.74
N GLU A 202 -10.50 -10.33 3.93
CA GLU A 202 -9.58 -10.34 5.05
C GLU A 202 -8.25 -9.65 4.68
N PRO A 203 -7.59 -8.95 5.61
CA PRO A 203 -6.27 -8.35 5.37
C PRO A 203 -5.24 -9.36 4.84
N SER A 204 -5.32 -10.61 5.27
CA SER A 204 -4.45 -11.70 4.82
C SER A 204 -4.63 -12.03 3.34
N GLU A 205 -5.83 -11.91 2.79
CA GLU A 205 -6.09 -12.19 1.36
C GLU A 205 -5.40 -11.14 0.46
N ILE A 206 -5.35 -9.90 0.92
CA ILE A 206 -4.61 -8.84 0.23
C ILE A 206 -3.09 -9.06 0.36
N ALA A 207 -2.64 -9.46 1.55
CA ALA A 207 -1.23 -9.75 1.81
C ALA A 207 -0.71 -10.91 0.95
N GLU A 208 -1.48 -11.97 0.77
CA GLU A 208 -1.13 -13.12 -0.09
C GLU A 208 -0.99 -12.71 -1.56
N MET A 209 -1.87 -11.83 -2.06
CA MET A 209 -1.73 -11.32 -3.43
C MET A 209 -0.46 -10.46 -3.57
N LEU A 210 -0.16 -9.59 -2.61
CA LEU A 210 1.08 -8.80 -2.62
C LEU A 210 2.31 -9.71 -2.54
N TYR A 211 2.25 -10.78 -1.74
CA TYR A 211 3.31 -11.77 -1.64
C TYR A 211 3.49 -12.57 -2.95
N PHE A 212 2.40 -12.92 -3.63
CA PHE A 212 2.48 -13.51 -4.98
C PHE A 212 3.14 -12.55 -5.97
N LEU A 213 2.71 -11.29 -6.00
CA LEU A 213 3.20 -10.30 -6.97
C LEU A 213 4.69 -9.98 -6.82
N GLN A 214 5.26 -10.11 -5.63
CA GLN A 214 6.70 -9.93 -5.45
C GLN A 214 7.52 -11.13 -5.92
N SER A 215 6.93 -12.32 -6.00
CA SER A 215 7.64 -13.56 -6.33
C SER A 215 8.02 -13.68 -7.82
N ASP A 216 8.94 -14.61 -8.12
CA ASP A 216 9.34 -14.94 -9.50
C ASP A 216 8.18 -15.52 -10.32
N LYS A 217 7.14 -16.06 -9.67
CA LYS A 217 5.92 -16.52 -10.35
C LYS A 217 5.17 -15.40 -11.04
N ALA A 218 5.40 -14.14 -10.62
CA ALA A 218 4.84 -12.93 -11.21
C ALA A 218 5.85 -12.17 -12.09
N SER A 219 6.93 -12.81 -12.56
CA SER A 219 8.04 -12.17 -13.28
C SER A 219 7.61 -11.44 -14.57
N PHE A 220 6.49 -11.82 -15.18
CA PHE A 220 5.94 -11.17 -16.37
C PHE A 220 4.77 -10.23 -16.08
N ILE A 221 4.53 -9.92 -14.80
CA ILE A 221 3.45 -9.02 -14.36
C ILE A 221 4.07 -7.69 -13.90
N THR A 222 3.84 -6.62 -14.69
CA THR A 222 4.22 -5.25 -14.34
C THR A 222 3.22 -4.25 -14.93
N GLY A 223 3.03 -3.10 -14.28
CA GLY A 223 2.09 -2.05 -14.70
C GLY A 223 0.62 -2.41 -14.48
N GLN A 224 0.32 -3.45 -13.69
CA GLN A 224 -1.05 -3.91 -13.47
C GLN A 224 -1.63 -3.35 -12.16
N VAL A 225 -2.95 -3.11 -12.19
CA VAL A 225 -3.78 -2.83 -11.02
C VAL A 225 -4.73 -4.02 -10.86
N ILE A 226 -4.43 -4.88 -9.91
CA ILE A 226 -5.10 -6.18 -9.77
C ILE A 226 -6.19 -6.09 -8.71
N GLY A 227 -7.44 -6.34 -9.12
CA GLY A 227 -8.59 -6.37 -8.22
C GLY A 227 -8.52 -7.57 -7.25
N VAL A 228 -8.63 -7.27 -5.94
CA VAL A 228 -8.81 -8.26 -4.88
C VAL A 228 -10.04 -7.79 -4.09
N ASN A 229 -11.21 -7.91 -4.70
CA ASN A 229 -12.42 -7.20 -4.29
C ASN A 229 -13.67 -8.08 -4.19
N GLY A 230 -13.51 -9.41 -4.20
CA GLY A 230 -14.63 -10.34 -4.08
C GLY A 230 -15.64 -10.29 -5.25
N GLY A 231 -15.23 -9.72 -6.40
CA GLY A 231 -16.08 -9.53 -7.58
C GLY A 231 -16.96 -8.27 -7.52
N TYR A 232 -16.77 -7.40 -6.54
CA TYR A 232 -17.50 -6.13 -6.42
C TYR A 232 -17.34 -5.25 -7.67
N LEU A 233 -16.13 -5.25 -8.22
CA LEU A 233 -15.80 -4.57 -9.46
C LEU A 233 -15.17 -5.56 -10.45
N ILE A 234 -15.81 -5.74 -11.58
CA ILE A 234 -15.38 -6.61 -12.69
C ILE A 234 -15.46 -5.86 -14.02
#